data_87bb3fb0987715a7e7566821ef6524b6
#
_entry.id   87bb3fb0987715a7e7566821ef6524b6
#
_cell.length_a   1.000
_cell.length_b   1.000
_cell.length_c   1.000
_cell.angle_alpha   90.00
_cell.angle_beta   90.00
_cell.angle_gamma   90.00
#
_symmetry.space_group_name_H-M   'P 1'
#
loop_
_entity.id
_entity.type
_entity.pdbx_description
1 polymer ?
#
loop_
_entity_poly.entity_id
_entity_poly.type
_entity_poly.pdbx_seq_one_letter_code
_entity_poly.pdbx_strand_id
1 'polypeptide(L)'
;MDEIAFGTDGWRATLDVFTDERVRIVGQAVADTIDGGPLVVGYDARPTSRGFAESLADVLTANGIDCVLPERDTPTPVVAWTAREGEFAGALMVTASHNPPEYNGVKLIGETGAPALPEQTEAVAANLREPIGDDETGESGERTERDLLEPYLDHALELVDAGLSGLTVAYDAMYGSGRGVTD
;
A
#
# COMPACT_ATOMS: atom_id res chain seq x y z
N MET A 1 21.47 -1.40 -0.07
CA MET A 1 20.63 -2.54 0.34
C MET A 1 20.71 -2.83 1.84
N ASP A 2 21.85 -2.69 2.50
CA ASP A 2 22.03 -3.03 3.92
C ASP A 2 21.14 -2.28 4.93
N GLU A 3 20.45 -1.21 4.50
CA GLU A 3 19.56 -0.42 5.35
C GLU A 3 18.06 -0.73 5.15
N ILE A 4 17.72 -1.65 4.22
CA ILE A 4 16.35 -2.14 4.03
C ILE A 4 16.19 -3.38 4.93
N ALA A 5 15.59 -3.19 6.10
CA ALA A 5 15.36 -4.26 7.06
C ALA A 5 13.86 -4.47 7.25
N PHE A 6 13.33 -5.57 6.71
CA PHE A 6 11.94 -5.94 6.88
C PHE A 6 11.64 -6.32 8.33
N GLY A 7 10.55 -5.76 8.87
CA GLY A 7 9.93 -6.21 10.11
C GLY A 7 8.87 -7.29 9.83
N THR A 8 7.90 -7.42 10.73
CA THR A 8 6.89 -8.48 10.67
C THR A 8 6.00 -8.41 9.43
N ASP A 9 5.63 -7.21 8.99
CA ASP A 9 4.64 -6.97 7.92
C ASP A 9 5.10 -5.95 6.87
N GLY A 10 6.40 -5.61 6.84
CA GLY A 10 6.93 -4.62 5.91
C GLY A 10 8.21 -3.95 6.40
N TRP A 11 8.61 -2.88 5.72
CA TRP A 11 9.79 -2.08 6.04
C TRP A 11 9.38 -0.67 6.45
N ARG A 12 10.01 -0.13 7.49
CA ARG A 12 9.79 1.22 8.00
C ARG A 12 11.10 1.87 8.42
N ALA A 13 11.32 3.12 8.03
CA ALA A 13 12.51 3.87 8.37
C ALA A 13 12.24 5.38 8.42
N THR A 14 13.21 6.15 8.88
CA THR A 14 13.23 7.61 8.78
C THR A 14 13.46 8.04 7.32
N LEU A 15 13.01 9.23 6.93
CA LEU A 15 13.06 9.71 5.54
C LEU A 15 14.47 9.91 4.96
N ASP A 16 15.51 9.93 5.79
CA ASP A 16 16.90 9.86 5.35
C ASP A 16 17.33 8.45 4.90
N VAL A 17 16.63 7.43 5.40
CA VAL A 17 16.82 6.03 5.01
C VAL A 17 15.73 5.57 4.05
N PHE A 18 14.46 5.96 4.27
CA PHE A 18 13.32 5.63 3.40
C PHE A 18 13.30 6.58 2.19
N THR A 19 14.19 6.33 1.24
CA THR A 19 14.37 7.14 0.02
C THR A 19 13.65 6.53 -1.18
N ASP A 20 13.41 7.34 -2.21
CA ASP A 20 12.82 6.88 -3.47
C ASP A 20 13.60 5.73 -4.10
N GLU A 21 14.92 5.83 -4.14
CA GLU A 21 15.81 4.78 -4.64
C GLU A 21 15.56 3.44 -3.95
N ARG A 22 15.48 3.44 -2.61
CA ARG A 22 15.23 2.22 -1.83
C ARG A 22 13.81 1.70 -1.95
N VAL A 23 12.83 2.60 -2.07
CA VAL A 23 11.44 2.23 -2.35
C VAL A 23 11.32 1.50 -3.70
N ARG A 24 12.02 1.97 -4.71
CA ARG A 24 12.10 1.31 -6.02
C ARG A 24 12.76 -0.07 -5.95
N ILE A 25 13.81 -0.23 -5.13
CA ILE A 25 14.42 -1.54 -4.85
C ILE A 25 13.39 -2.50 -4.21
N VAL A 26 12.59 -2.01 -3.25
CA VAL A 26 11.51 -2.81 -2.65
C VAL A 26 10.45 -3.16 -3.68
N GLY A 27 10.06 -2.21 -4.55
CA GLY A 27 9.14 -2.47 -5.66
C GLY A 27 9.62 -3.59 -6.58
N GLN A 28 10.92 -3.59 -6.92
CA GLN A 28 11.52 -4.64 -7.73
C GLN A 28 11.52 -5.99 -7.01
N ALA A 29 11.88 -6.01 -5.73
CA ALA A 29 11.86 -7.24 -4.93
C ALA A 29 10.45 -7.84 -4.82
N VAL A 30 9.42 -7.01 -4.72
CA VAL A 30 8.02 -7.46 -4.77
C VAL A 30 7.69 -8.06 -6.13
N ALA A 31 8.04 -7.37 -7.22
CA ALA A 31 7.81 -7.86 -8.59
C ALA A 31 8.47 -9.23 -8.83
N ASP A 32 9.68 -9.42 -8.31
CA ASP A 32 10.42 -10.69 -8.43
C ASP A 32 9.87 -11.81 -7.53
N THR A 33 9.02 -11.47 -6.57
CA THR A 33 8.54 -12.43 -5.56
C THR A 33 7.14 -12.95 -5.87
N ILE A 34 6.27 -12.11 -6.44
CA ILE A 34 4.88 -12.50 -6.73
C ILE A 34 4.78 -13.27 -8.05
N ASP A 35 3.86 -14.24 -8.12
CA ASP A 35 3.60 -15.03 -9.33
C ASP A 35 2.72 -14.29 -10.37
N GLY A 36 2.76 -12.94 -10.37
CA GLY A 36 1.93 -12.09 -11.24
C GLY A 36 0.58 -11.72 -10.62
N GLY A 37 -0.28 -11.09 -11.43
CA GLY A 37 -1.58 -10.55 -11.00
C GLY A 37 -1.49 -9.10 -10.55
N PRO A 38 -2.62 -8.36 -10.61
CA PRO A 38 -2.65 -6.94 -10.28
C PRO A 38 -2.43 -6.72 -8.77
N LEU A 39 -1.87 -5.56 -8.42
CA LEU A 39 -1.66 -5.12 -7.04
C LEU A 39 -2.42 -3.83 -6.74
N VAL A 40 -2.90 -3.70 -5.51
CA VAL A 40 -3.34 -2.41 -4.97
C VAL A 40 -2.14 -1.72 -4.32
N VAL A 41 -1.90 -0.44 -4.67
CA VAL A 41 -0.83 0.36 -4.05
C VAL A 41 -1.44 1.55 -3.34
N GLY A 42 -1.73 1.39 -2.05
CA GLY A 42 -2.32 2.42 -1.21
C GLY A 42 -1.29 3.31 -0.53
N TYR A 43 -1.74 4.46 -0.06
CA TYR A 43 -0.90 5.41 0.68
C TYR A 43 -1.68 6.19 1.73
N ASP A 44 -1.00 6.58 2.81
CA ASP A 44 -1.57 7.40 3.88
C ASP A 44 -1.40 8.91 3.61
N ALA A 45 -1.90 9.72 4.55
CA ALA A 45 -1.94 11.18 4.45
C ALA A 45 -0.57 11.89 4.65
N ARG A 46 0.53 11.17 4.78
CA ARG A 46 1.87 11.78 4.88
C ARG A 46 2.24 12.47 3.57
N PRO A 47 2.87 13.64 3.60
CA PRO A 47 3.19 14.39 2.38
C PRO A 47 4.03 13.62 1.35
N THR A 48 4.82 12.63 1.81
CA THR A 48 5.70 11.83 0.95
C THR A 48 5.06 10.53 0.46
N SER A 49 3.96 10.08 1.08
CA SER A 49 3.42 8.73 0.84
C SER A 49 2.90 8.54 -0.59
N ARG A 50 2.23 9.54 -1.17
CA ARG A 50 1.75 9.46 -2.56
C ARG A 50 2.92 9.27 -3.53
N GLY A 51 3.98 10.08 -3.42
CA GLY A 51 5.14 9.96 -4.32
C GLY A 51 5.80 8.59 -4.23
N PHE A 52 5.96 8.03 -3.02
CA PHE A 52 6.50 6.69 -2.85
C PHE A 52 5.56 5.59 -3.39
N ALA A 53 4.24 5.76 -3.29
CA ALA A 53 3.29 4.83 -3.90
C ALA A 53 3.37 4.87 -5.43
N GLU A 54 3.51 6.06 -6.01
CA GLU A 54 3.74 6.23 -7.45
C GLU A 54 5.05 5.56 -7.90
N SER A 55 6.14 5.72 -7.13
CA SER A 55 7.44 5.08 -7.42
C SER A 55 7.37 3.55 -7.35
N LEU A 56 6.62 2.99 -6.40
CA LEU A 56 6.35 1.55 -6.35
C LEU A 56 5.58 1.10 -7.59
N ALA A 57 4.50 1.80 -7.94
CA ALA A 57 3.68 1.46 -9.08
C ALA A 57 4.47 1.56 -10.40
N ASP A 58 5.35 2.55 -10.56
CA ASP A 58 6.21 2.69 -11.74
C ASP A 58 7.13 1.47 -11.92
N VAL A 59 7.72 0.98 -10.83
CA VAL A 59 8.56 -0.22 -10.89
C VAL A 59 7.73 -1.48 -11.18
N LEU A 60 6.59 -1.64 -10.53
CA LEU A 60 5.71 -2.79 -10.73
C LEU A 60 5.19 -2.85 -12.16
N THR A 61 4.72 -1.71 -12.69
CA THR A 61 4.24 -1.66 -14.08
C THR A 61 5.36 -1.89 -15.09
N ALA A 62 6.57 -1.41 -14.83
CA ALA A 62 7.75 -1.73 -15.67
C ALA A 62 8.04 -3.25 -15.71
N ASN A 63 7.65 -3.99 -14.68
CA ASN A 63 7.73 -5.45 -14.61
C ASN A 63 6.47 -6.17 -15.11
N GLY A 64 5.54 -5.48 -15.79
CA GLY A 64 4.33 -6.06 -16.38
C GLY A 64 3.20 -6.31 -15.37
N ILE A 65 3.25 -5.73 -14.18
CA ILE A 65 2.26 -5.90 -13.12
C ILE A 65 1.29 -4.73 -13.13
N ASP A 66 0.01 -4.98 -13.31
CA ASP A 66 -1.01 -3.95 -13.23
C ASP A 66 -1.15 -3.41 -11.80
N CYS A 67 -1.33 -2.10 -11.67
CA CYS A 67 -1.45 -1.42 -10.39
C CYS A 67 -2.71 -0.57 -10.30
N VAL A 68 -3.39 -0.67 -9.17
CA VAL A 68 -4.51 0.22 -8.81
C VAL A 68 -4.12 1.08 -7.64
N LEU A 69 -4.15 2.40 -7.81
CA LEU A 69 -3.93 3.39 -6.77
C LEU A 69 -5.26 4.02 -6.36
N PRO A 70 -5.41 4.45 -5.08
CA PRO A 70 -6.56 5.26 -4.69
C PRO A 70 -6.42 6.70 -5.22
N GLU A 71 -7.53 7.34 -5.56
CA GLU A 71 -7.58 8.75 -5.97
C GLU A 71 -7.11 9.72 -4.87
N ARG A 72 -7.20 9.30 -3.61
CA ARG A 72 -6.74 10.05 -2.43
C ARG A 72 -6.07 9.13 -1.41
N ASP A 73 -5.39 9.72 -0.44
CA ASP A 73 -4.89 8.98 0.71
C ASP A 73 -6.01 8.21 1.40
N THR A 74 -5.72 6.96 1.77
CA THR A 74 -6.73 5.98 2.12
C THR A 74 -6.30 5.20 3.37
N PRO A 75 -7.21 4.92 4.32
CA PRO A 75 -6.90 4.08 5.47
C PRO A 75 -6.49 2.66 5.07
N THR A 76 -5.52 2.08 5.78
CA THR A 76 -5.03 0.71 5.52
C THR A 76 -6.15 -0.34 5.41
N PRO A 77 -7.23 -0.33 6.22
CA PRO A 77 -8.32 -1.30 6.08
C PRO A 77 -9.01 -1.27 4.71
N VAL A 78 -9.11 -0.10 4.11
CA VAL A 78 -9.70 0.06 2.76
C VAL A 78 -8.85 -0.67 1.73
N VAL A 79 -7.53 -0.47 1.77
CA VAL A 79 -6.56 -1.12 0.86
C VAL A 79 -6.59 -2.64 1.04
N ALA A 80 -6.60 -3.11 2.28
CA ALA A 80 -6.65 -4.52 2.62
C ALA A 80 -7.96 -5.19 2.16
N TRP A 81 -9.09 -4.51 2.36
CA TRP A 81 -10.39 -4.98 1.91
C TRP A 81 -10.46 -5.02 0.38
N THR A 82 -9.98 -3.99 -0.32
CA THR A 82 -9.95 -3.96 -1.77
C THR A 82 -9.14 -5.12 -2.35
N ALA A 83 -7.97 -5.42 -1.76
CA ALA A 83 -7.16 -6.55 -2.17
C ALA A 83 -7.91 -7.89 -2.01
N ARG A 84 -8.65 -8.05 -0.91
CA ARG A 84 -9.41 -9.28 -0.61
C ARG A 84 -10.63 -9.46 -1.52
N GLU A 85 -11.39 -8.40 -1.78
CA GLU A 85 -12.65 -8.49 -2.53
C GLU A 85 -12.45 -8.48 -4.05
N GLY A 86 -11.30 -7.98 -4.52
CA GLY A 86 -10.95 -7.99 -5.93
C GLY A 86 -10.08 -9.19 -6.32
N GLU A 87 -9.81 -9.31 -7.60
CA GLU A 87 -8.89 -10.32 -8.15
C GLU A 87 -7.44 -9.80 -8.12
N PHE A 88 -6.94 -9.43 -6.92
CA PHE A 88 -5.60 -8.92 -6.71
C PHE A 88 -4.68 -9.98 -6.10
N ALA A 89 -3.42 -9.99 -6.52
CA ALA A 89 -2.39 -10.82 -5.89
C ALA A 89 -2.02 -10.34 -4.48
N GLY A 90 -2.44 -9.12 -4.10
CA GLY A 90 -2.23 -8.52 -2.80
C GLY A 90 -2.21 -7.00 -2.87
N ALA A 91 -1.62 -6.37 -1.86
CA ALA A 91 -1.46 -4.93 -1.84
C ALA A 91 -0.16 -4.49 -1.16
N LEU A 92 0.28 -3.29 -1.53
CA LEU A 92 1.29 -2.51 -0.83
C LEU A 92 0.63 -1.30 -0.19
N MET A 93 0.96 -1.02 1.07
CA MET A 93 0.46 0.17 1.75
C MET A 93 1.61 1.05 2.22
N VAL A 94 1.75 2.22 1.62
CA VAL A 94 2.76 3.21 2.00
C VAL A 94 2.29 3.98 3.23
N THR A 95 2.88 3.65 4.37
CA THR A 95 2.54 4.23 5.67
C THR A 95 3.59 3.93 6.72
N ALA A 96 3.80 4.84 7.65
CA ALA A 96 4.51 4.55 8.90
C ALA A 96 3.56 4.49 10.11
N SER A 97 2.24 4.29 9.88
CA SER A 97 1.24 4.18 10.96
C SER A 97 1.24 5.43 11.87
N HIS A 98 1.50 5.24 13.17
CA HIS A 98 1.55 6.29 14.20
C HIS A 98 2.94 6.87 14.45
N ASN A 99 3.94 6.48 13.65
CA ASN A 99 5.28 7.08 13.79
C ASN A 99 5.25 8.58 13.45
N PRO A 100 6.20 9.35 14.00
CA PRO A 100 6.37 10.76 13.68
C PRO A 100 6.49 11.06 12.16
N PRO A 101 6.29 12.31 11.73
CA PRO A 101 6.24 12.67 10.30
C PRO A 101 7.55 12.43 9.54
N GLU A 102 8.68 12.34 10.24
CA GLU A 102 9.99 12.00 9.67
C GLU A 102 10.17 10.53 9.31
N TYR A 103 9.15 9.70 9.52
CA TYR A 103 9.15 8.29 9.13
C TYR A 103 8.24 8.04 7.93
N ASN A 104 8.59 7.03 7.13
CA ASN A 104 7.65 6.38 6.23
C ASN A 104 7.92 4.86 6.19
N GLY A 105 7.11 4.12 5.45
CA GLY A 105 7.23 2.68 5.36
C GLY A 105 6.36 2.10 4.26
N VAL A 106 6.58 0.84 3.96
CA VAL A 106 5.72 0.04 3.09
C VAL A 106 5.34 -1.25 3.80
N LYS A 107 4.04 -1.54 3.85
CA LYS A 107 3.49 -2.79 4.35
C LYS A 107 3.12 -3.68 3.19
N LEU A 108 3.36 -4.97 3.35
CA LEU A 108 2.95 -6.01 2.43
C LEU A 108 1.65 -6.63 2.93
N ILE A 109 0.66 -6.74 2.07
CA ILE A 109 -0.66 -7.31 2.36
C ILE A 109 -0.92 -8.40 1.34
N GLY A 110 -1.26 -9.60 1.81
CA GLY A 110 -1.56 -10.72 0.93
C GLY A 110 -2.94 -10.61 0.25
N GLU A 111 -3.22 -11.51 -0.67
CA GLU A 111 -4.49 -11.61 -1.41
C GLU A 111 -5.73 -11.72 -0.51
N THR A 112 -5.57 -12.28 0.68
CA THR A 112 -6.65 -12.39 1.68
C THR A 112 -6.95 -11.11 2.44
N GLY A 113 -6.20 -10.01 2.18
CA GLY A 113 -6.27 -8.77 2.94
C GLY A 113 -5.55 -8.83 4.30
N ALA A 114 -4.96 -9.96 4.66
CA ALA A 114 -4.15 -10.09 5.87
C ALA A 114 -2.74 -9.50 5.66
N PRO A 115 -2.08 -9.02 6.72
CA PRO A 115 -0.67 -8.69 6.64
C PRO A 115 0.14 -9.88 6.11
N ALA A 116 1.18 -9.59 5.32
CA ALA A 116 2.07 -10.62 4.80
C ALA A 116 2.65 -11.48 5.93
N LEU A 117 2.77 -12.77 5.68
CA LEU A 117 3.39 -13.71 6.60
C LEU A 117 4.92 -13.53 6.60
N PRO A 118 5.63 -13.96 7.67
CA PRO A 118 7.08 -13.83 7.76
C PRO A 118 7.81 -14.41 6.54
N GLU A 119 7.39 -15.56 6.04
CA GLU A 119 7.98 -16.19 4.86
C GLU A 119 7.81 -15.35 3.58
N GLN A 120 6.74 -14.55 3.46
CA GLN A 120 6.54 -13.64 2.33
C GLN A 120 7.46 -12.42 2.44
N THR A 121 7.59 -11.83 3.63
CA THR A 121 8.53 -10.73 3.86
C THR A 121 9.99 -11.15 3.72
N GLU A 122 10.33 -12.36 4.14
CA GLU A 122 11.65 -12.96 3.95
C GLU A 122 11.95 -13.22 2.47
N ALA A 123 10.97 -13.68 1.70
CA ALA A 123 11.11 -13.87 0.25
C ALA A 123 11.37 -12.54 -0.47
N VAL A 124 10.62 -11.49 -0.14
CA VAL A 124 10.86 -10.14 -0.68
C VAL A 124 12.25 -9.62 -0.27
N ALA A 125 12.64 -9.80 1.00
CA ALA A 125 13.95 -9.39 1.48
C ALA A 125 15.11 -10.11 0.76
N ALA A 126 14.92 -11.38 0.40
CA ALA A 126 15.91 -12.16 -0.34
C ALA A 126 16.08 -11.74 -1.81
N ASN A 127 15.06 -11.06 -2.38
CA ASN A 127 15.04 -10.59 -3.76
C ASN A 127 15.42 -9.11 -3.92
N LEU A 128 15.92 -8.45 -2.87
CA LEU A 128 16.32 -7.03 -2.95
C LEU A 128 17.44 -6.86 -4.00
N ARG A 129 17.14 -6.09 -5.05
CA ARG A 129 18.07 -5.71 -6.11
C ARG A 129 17.65 -4.39 -6.76
N GLU A 130 18.53 -3.80 -7.55
CA GLU A 130 18.22 -2.64 -8.37
C GLU A 130 17.05 -2.95 -9.32
N PRO A 131 16.15 -1.97 -9.58
CA PRO A 131 15.10 -2.11 -10.58
C PRO A 131 15.68 -2.42 -11.96
N ILE A 132 14.90 -3.13 -12.77
CA ILE A 132 15.23 -3.31 -14.18
C ILE A 132 15.30 -1.96 -14.87
N GLY A 133 16.25 -1.83 -15.81
CA GLY A 133 16.38 -0.63 -16.66
C GLY A 133 15.26 -0.55 -17.70
N ASP A 134 15.00 0.66 -18.20
CA ASP A 134 13.97 0.89 -19.22
C ASP A 134 14.17 0.04 -20.49
N ASP A 135 15.41 -0.34 -20.80
CA ASP A 135 15.76 -1.17 -21.95
C ASP A 135 15.46 -2.68 -21.74
N GLU A 136 15.18 -3.09 -20.51
CA GLU A 136 14.93 -4.48 -20.12
C GLU A 136 13.43 -4.78 -19.89
N THR A 137 12.58 -3.76 -19.98
CA THR A 137 11.14 -3.90 -19.81
C THR A 137 10.52 -4.66 -20.99
N GLY A 138 9.69 -5.64 -20.66
CA GLY A 138 8.83 -6.31 -21.63
C GLY A 138 7.56 -5.49 -21.92
N GLU A 139 6.42 -6.15 -22.01
CA GLU A 139 5.10 -5.50 -22.03
C GLU A 139 4.81 -4.90 -20.65
N SER A 140 4.59 -3.59 -20.58
CA SER A 140 4.34 -2.88 -19.32
C SER A 140 2.92 -3.16 -18.83
N GLY A 141 2.78 -3.28 -17.51
CA GLY A 141 1.49 -3.28 -16.84
C GLY A 141 0.80 -1.91 -16.91
N GLU A 142 -0.48 -1.90 -16.57
CA GLU A 142 -1.30 -0.68 -16.53
C GLU A 142 -1.34 -0.09 -15.11
N ARG A 143 -1.27 1.25 -15.00
CA ARG A 143 -1.54 1.98 -13.76
C ARG A 143 -2.86 2.71 -13.88
N THR A 144 -3.80 2.39 -12.97
CA THR A 144 -5.11 3.05 -12.88
C THR A 144 -5.31 3.69 -11.51
N GLU A 145 -6.10 4.77 -11.46
CA GLU A 145 -6.57 5.36 -10.22
C GLU A 145 -8.07 5.10 -10.07
N ARG A 146 -8.50 4.75 -8.84
CA ARG A 146 -9.92 4.49 -8.52
C ARG A 146 -10.27 5.03 -7.14
N ASP A 147 -11.53 5.39 -6.95
CA ASP A 147 -12.07 5.53 -5.60
C ASP A 147 -12.16 4.13 -4.95
N LEU A 148 -11.38 3.92 -3.89
CA LEU A 148 -11.41 2.71 -3.08
C LEU A 148 -12.23 2.89 -1.80
N LEU A 149 -12.51 4.14 -1.42
CA LEU A 149 -13.13 4.45 -0.14
C LEU A 149 -14.64 4.21 -0.16
N GLU A 150 -15.35 4.72 -1.18
CA GLU A 150 -16.81 4.61 -1.27
C GLU A 150 -17.27 3.15 -1.27
N PRO A 151 -16.72 2.22 -2.09
CA PRO A 151 -17.11 0.82 -2.04
C PRO A 151 -16.85 0.14 -0.68
N TYR A 152 -15.77 0.52 0.00
CA TYR A 152 -15.48 0.02 1.34
C TYR A 152 -16.49 0.52 2.38
N LEU A 153 -16.89 1.80 2.31
CA LEU A 153 -17.88 2.37 3.22
C LEU A 153 -19.25 1.71 3.03
N ASP A 154 -19.67 1.49 1.79
CA ASP A 154 -20.90 0.77 1.48
C ASP A 154 -20.90 -0.62 2.12
N HIS A 155 -19.81 -1.37 1.92
CA HIS A 155 -19.65 -2.68 2.56
C HIS A 155 -19.65 -2.60 4.10
N ALA A 156 -18.95 -1.64 4.68
CA ALA A 156 -18.88 -1.48 6.13
C ALA A 156 -20.25 -1.15 6.75
N LEU A 157 -21.05 -0.34 6.05
CA LEU A 157 -22.41 0.01 6.47
C LEU A 157 -23.36 -1.18 6.41
N GLU A 158 -23.20 -2.09 5.46
CA GLU A 158 -23.98 -3.32 5.41
C GLU A 158 -23.75 -4.26 6.60
N LEU A 159 -22.57 -4.18 7.22
CA LEU A 159 -22.22 -5.00 8.41
C LEU A 159 -22.80 -4.44 9.71
N VAL A 160 -23.28 -3.20 9.70
CA VAL A 160 -23.72 -2.49 10.92
C VAL A 160 -25.23 -2.29 10.89
N ASP A 161 -25.97 -3.13 11.61
CA ASP A 161 -27.42 -2.99 11.83
C ASP A 161 -27.70 -2.28 13.18
N ALA A 162 -27.06 -1.13 13.42
CA ALA A 162 -27.23 -0.39 14.65
C ALA A 162 -27.48 1.11 14.38
N GLY A 163 -28.67 1.58 14.78
CA GLY A 163 -28.96 3.01 14.80
C GLY A 163 -28.18 3.73 15.89
N LEU A 164 -27.54 4.85 15.55
CA LEU A 164 -26.88 5.75 16.51
C LEU A 164 -27.81 6.83 17.06
N SER A 165 -29.13 6.69 16.87
CA SER A 165 -30.10 7.68 17.32
C SER A 165 -30.04 7.87 18.84
N GLY A 166 -29.95 9.13 19.26
CA GLY A 166 -29.82 9.50 20.67
C GLY A 166 -28.40 9.56 21.22
N LEU A 167 -27.38 9.22 20.40
CA LEU A 167 -25.98 9.42 20.73
C LEU A 167 -25.46 10.75 20.18
N THR A 168 -24.56 11.37 20.92
CA THR A 168 -23.71 12.46 20.42
C THR A 168 -22.32 11.90 20.21
N VAL A 169 -21.86 11.92 18.94
CA VAL A 169 -20.54 11.39 18.57
C VAL A 169 -19.63 12.56 18.21
N ALA A 170 -18.43 12.57 18.76
CA ALA A 170 -17.34 13.44 18.32
C ALA A 170 -16.27 12.59 17.67
N TYR A 171 -15.89 12.92 16.44
CA TYR A 171 -14.85 12.25 15.70
C TYR A 171 -13.77 13.27 15.33
N ASP A 172 -12.53 12.95 15.65
CA ASP A 172 -11.38 13.75 15.28
C ASP A 172 -10.35 12.87 14.56
N ALA A 173 -10.35 12.93 13.25
CA ALA A 173 -9.36 12.23 12.40
C ALA A 173 -7.97 12.87 12.47
N MET A 174 -7.84 14.03 13.13
CA MET A 174 -6.65 14.87 13.07
C MET A 174 -6.19 15.09 11.62
N TYR A 175 -4.97 14.70 11.27
CA TYR A 175 -4.43 14.79 9.91
C TYR A 175 -4.36 13.43 9.22
N GLY A 176 -5.01 12.39 9.77
CA GLY A 176 -4.98 11.04 9.25
C GLY A 176 -5.88 10.82 8.01
N SER A 177 -5.73 9.68 7.36
CA SER A 177 -6.48 9.28 6.17
C SER A 177 -7.98 9.06 6.43
N GLY A 178 -8.41 9.01 7.71
CA GLY A 178 -9.81 8.92 8.09
C GLY A 178 -10.59 10.23 8.00
N ARG A 179 -9.94 11.36 7.66
CA ARG A 179 -10.63 12.64 7.47
C ARG A 179 -11.56 12.58 6.25
N GLY A 180 -12.74 13.15 6.36
CA GLY A 180 -13.76 13.12 5.31
C GLY A 180 -14.40 11.74 5.09
N VAL A 181 -14.31 10.84 6.07
CA VAL A 181 -14.93 9.51 6.02
C VAL A 181 -16.28 9.50 6.76
N THR A 182 -16.58 10.53 7.52
CA THR A 182 -17.73 10.60 8.44
C THR A 182 -18.72 11.73 8.10
N ASP A 183 -18.60 12.33 6.94
CA ASP A 183 -19.46 13.44 6.49
C ASP A 183 -20.79 12.94 5.90
#